data_8ce65d7dd4800f2b098f16da86fefa52
#
_entry.id   8ce65d7dd4800f2b098f16da86fefa52
#
_cell.length_a   1.000
_cell.length_b   1.000
_cell.length_c   1.000
_cell.angle_alpha   90.00
_cell.angle_beta   90.00
_cell.angle_gamma   90.00
#
_symmetry.space_group_name_H-M   'P 1'
#
loop_
_entity.id
_entity.type
_entity.pdbx_description
1 polymer ?
#
loop_
_entity_poly.entity_id
_entity_poly.type
_entity_poly.pdbx_seq_one_letter_code
_entity_poly.pdbx_strand_id
1 'polypeptide(L)'
;GASLLAISLVAGMGVNLPNANASNRSSLRRDNSSNRHCEWDPAHYWVQQCEVWSDSMHRKIRVQVQPSKNGGKHALFLLDGMRAREDWNGWSHDGHAPSVFVDSDITLVMPVGGEASFYSDWKRKSSTNNQKYTYKWETFLTKELPGYLNRRFGVAYTGNGVGGLSMSGSAAYTLALYHRPYFTQALSFSGYMNVSDPVMQRLLQYAAKDAGNYNLEDMWGPYSDPAWVRNDPYVNAEKLRGLHLFMSSSTGIPGRYDDPKTKQEAINTTVGFMLEGLARQQHIKMKKRLEELGIPCRHVFMANGIHNWGYWHDQLVTAYPYVKAVLG
;
A
#
# COMPACT_ATOMS: atom_id res chain seq x y z
N GLY A 1 -15.56 -39.27 -0.69
CA GLY A 1 -16.23 -38.18 -1.41
C GLY A 1 -16.11 -36.85 -0.69
N ALA A 2 -16.40 -36.83 0.59
CA ALA A 2 -16.36 -35.59 1.38
C ALA A 2 -14.94 -35.04 1.60
N SER A 3 -13.97 -35.90 1.71
CA SER A 3 -12.55 -35.51 1.87
C SER A 3 -11.98 -34.83 0.62
N LEU A 4 -12.37 -35.32 -0.54
CA LEU A 4 -11.92 -34.77 -1.82
C LEU A 4 -12.54 -33.40 -2.10
N LEU A 5 -13.78 -33.18 -1.68
CA LEU A 5 -14.43 -31.88 -1.80
C LEU A 5 -13.80 -30.84 -0.86
N ALA A 6 -13.42 -31.24 0.34
CA ALA A 6 -12.74 -30.35 1.26
C ALA A 6 -11.35 -29.96 0.75
N ILE A 7 -10.66 -30.89 0.14
CA ILE A 7 -9.35 -30.65 -0.49
C ILE A 7 -9.51 -29.74 -1.72
N SER A 8 -10.56 -29.94 -2.50
CA SER A 8 -10.85 -29.08 -3.66
C SER A 8 -11.19 -27.66 -3.26
N LEU A 9 -11.96 -27.48 -2.20
CA LEU A 9 -12.27 -26.15 -1.65
C LEU A 9 -11.01 -25.44 -1.16
N VAL A 10 -10.16 -26.17 -0.52
CA VAL A 10 -8.92 -25.62 -0.01
C VAL A 10 -7.91 -25.40 -1.14
N ALA A 11 -7.91 -26.26 -2.14
CA ALA A 11 -7.13 -26.04 -3.35
C ALA A 11 -7.67 -24.87 -4.18
N GLY A 12 -8.99 -24.69 -4.19
CA GLY A 12 -9.61 -23.50 -4.79
C GLY A 12 -9.22 -22.20 -4.11
N MET A 13 -8.71 -22.27 -2.91
CA MET A 13 -8.13 -21.15 -2.18
C MET A 13 -6.66 -20.94 -2.49
N GLY A 14 -6.20 -21.55 -3.53
CA GLY A 14 -4.96 -21.24 -4.18
C GLY A 14 -3.73 -21.74 -3.55
N VAL A 15 -3.79 -22.67 -2.79
CA VAL A 15 -2.55 -23.19 -2.28
C VAL A 15 -2.57 -24.68 -2.32
N ASN A 16 -1.60 -25.24 -2.94
CA ASN A 16 -1.19 -26.56 -2.61
C ASN A 16 -0.96 -26.61 -1.11
N LEU A 17 -1.88 -27.14 -0.38
CA LEU A 17 -1.77 -27.31 1.06
C LEU A 17 -0.54 -28.13 1.38
N PRO A 18 0.55 -27.51 1.67
CA PRO A 18 1.74 -28.30 1.73
C PRO A 18 2.12 -28.54 3.14
N ASN A 19 1.91 -29.41 3.86
CA ASN A 19 2.69 -29.63 5.05
C ASN A 19 2.22 -29.01 6.38
N ALA A 20 3.04 -29.11 7.39
CA ALA A 20 2.84 -28.72 8.78
C ALA A 20 2.37 -27.28 9.00
N ASN A 21 2.69 -26.36 8.10
CA ASN A 21 2.30 -24.96 8.21
C ASN A 21 0.84 -24.69 7.84
N ALA A 22 0.18 -25.63 7.22
CA ALA A 22 -1.24 -25.59 6.92
C ALA A 22 -2.10 -25.51 8.19
N SER A 23 -1.61 -25.95 9.33
CA SER A 23 -2.35 -25.95 10.59
C SER A 23 -2.70 -24.56 11.08
N ASN A 24 -1.76 -23.61 11.01
CA ASN A 24 -2.02 -22.21 11.41
C ASN A 24 -3.05 -21.55 10.50
N ARG A 25 -2.89 -21.73 9.19
CA ARG A 25 -3.83 -21.16 8.21
C ARG A 25 -5.19 -21.85 8.26
N SER A 26 -5.25 -23.13 8.59
CA SER A 26 -6.50 -23.85 8.82
C SER A 26 -7.24 -23.36 10.06
N SER A 27 -6.52 -22.97 11.10
CA SER A 27 -7.09 -22.35 12.29
C SER A 27 -7.77 -21.01 11.94
N LEU A 28 -7.07 -20.12 11.24
CA LEU A 28 -7.62 -18.84 10.76
C LEU A 28 -8.84 -19.04 9.87
N ARG A 29 -8.83 -20.09 9.04
CA ARG A 29 -9.98 -20.44 8.20
C ARG A 29 -11.20 -20.82 9.05
N ARG A 30 -11.04 -21.59 10.10
CA ARG A 30 -12.14 -21.95 10.99
C ARG A 30 -12.72 -20.74 11.69
N ASP A 31 -11.86 -19.84 12.16
CA ASP A 31 -12.28 -18.59 12.78
C ASP A 31 -13.09 -17.75 11.81
N ASN A 32 -12.64 -17.62 10.57
CA ASN A 32 -13.37 -16.91 9.56
C ASN A 32 -14.75 -17.51 9.27
N SER A 33 -14.83 -18.83 9.19
CA SER A 33 -16.10 -19.50 8.95
C SER A 33 -17.07 -19.32 10.11
N SER A 34 -16.59 -19.21 11.34
CA SER A 34 -17.43 -19.01 12.52
C SER A 34 -17.96 -17.58 12.62
N ASN A 35 -17.19 -16.59 12.21
CA ASN A 35 -17.54 -15.19 12.35
C ASN A 35 -18.11 -14.56 11.07
N ARG A 36 -17.99 -15.21 9.94
CA ARG A 36 -18.49 -14.78 8.62
C ARG A 36 -18.05 -13.38 8.19
N HIS A 37 -16.91 -12.89 8.68
CA HIS A 37 -16.39 -11.56 8.34
C HIS A 37 -15.36 -11.59 7.21
N CYS A 38 -14.84 -12.75 6.87
CA CYS A 38 -13.87 -12.93 5.81
C CYS A 38 -14.27 -14.07 4.88
N GLU A 39 -14.02 -13.88 3.61
CA GLU A 39 -14.19 -14.89 2.57
C GLU A 39 -12.84 -15.14 1.89
N TRP A 40 -12.71 -16.29 1.25
CA TRP A 40 -11.50 -16.57 0.48
C TRP A 40 -11.45 -15.70 -0.77
N ASP A 41 -10.30 -15.09 -0.98
CA ASP A 41 -10.08 -14.23 -2.15
C ASP A 41 -9.89 -15.07 -3.42
N PRO A 42 -10.51 -14.70 -4.56
CA PRO A 42 -10.26 -15.37 -5.84
C PRO A 42 -8.80 -15.34 -6.30
N ALA A 43 -8.00 -14.43 -5.80
CA ALA A 43 -6.57 -14.37 -6.10
C ALA A 43 -5.77 -15.52 -5.50
N HIS A 44 -6.36 -16.31 -4.61
CA HIS A 44 -5.71 -17.45 -3.95
C HIS A 44 -4.58 -17.07 -2.99
N TYR A 45 -3.57 -17.89 -2.85
CA TYR A 45 -2.40 -17.67 -1.96
C TYR A 45 -2.77 -17.39 -0.51
N TRP A 46 -3.84 -18.00 0.00
CA TRP A 46 -4.36 -17.84 1.37
C TRP A 46 -4.91 -16.44 1.67
N VAL A 47 -5.10 -15.62 0.67
CA VAL A 47 -5.68 -14.28 0.87
C VAL A 47 -7.14 -14.39 1.26
N GLN A 48 -7.52 -13.61 2.28
CA GLN A 48 -8.89 -13.49 2.76
C GLN A 48 -9.39 -12.07 2.52
N GLN A 49 -10.62 -11.93 2.06
CA GLN A 49 -11.31 -10.66 1.97
C GLN A 49 -12.12 -10.46 3.24
N CYS A 50 -11.75 -9.47 4.03
CA CYS A 50 -12.40 -9.17 5.30
C CYS A 50 -13.14 -7.84 5.20
N GLU A 51 -14.35 -7.80 5.75
CA GLU A 51 -15.13 -6.56 5.88
C GLU A 51 -14.93 -6.04 7.31
N VAL A 52 -14.25 -4.91 7.45
CA VAL A 52 -13.89 -4.32 8.73
C VAL A 52 -14.67 -3.04 8.95
N TRP A 53 -15.40 -2.96 10.05
CA TRP A 53 -16.16 -1.75 10.38
C TRP A 53 -15.23 -0.59 10.72
N SER A 54 -15.50 0.58 10.14
CA SER A 54 -14.84 1.83 10.45
C SER A 54 -15.81 2.80 11.12
N ASP A 55 -15.60 3.08 12.39
CA ASP A 55 -16.41 4.07 13.11
C ASP A 55 -16.20 5.47 12.53
N SER A 56 -14.99 5.83 12.17
CA SER A 56 -14.68 7.16 11.64
C SER A 56 -15.26 7.41 10.25
N MET A 57 -15.41 6.37 9.42
CA MET A 57 -15.99 6.47 8.08
C MET A 57 -17.44 5.97 8.00
N HIS A 58 -17.96 5.42 9.09
CA HIS A 58 -19.32 4.89 9.21
C HIS A 58 -19.68 3.87 8.12
N ARG A 59 -18.75 2.95 7.84
CA ARG A 59 -18.93 1.93 6.83
C ARG A 59 -17.98 0.77 7.04
N LYS A 60 -18.27 -0.34 6.37
CA LYS A 60 -17.33 -1.46 6.27
C LYS A 60 -16.29 -1.15 5.22
N ILE A 61 -15.04 -1.37 5.56
CA ILE A 61 -13.91 -1.25 4.65
C ILE A 61 -13.40 -2.66 4.35
N ARG A 62 -13.28 -2.98 3.07
CA ARG A 62 -12.69 -4.25 2.66
C ARG A 62 -11.19 -4.22 2.88
N VAL A 63 -10.66 -5.27 3.47
CA VAL A 63 -9.21 -5.46 3.64
C VAL A 63 -8.87 -6.87 3.19
N GLN A 64 -7.94 -6.97 2.25
CA GLN A 64 -7.39 -8.26 1.82
C GLN A 64 -6.20 -8.60 2.73
N VAL A 65 -6.24 -9.77 3.34
CA VAL A 65 -5.21 -10.19 4.30
C VAL A 65 -4.67 -11.56 3.92
N GLN A 66 -3.34 -11.65 3.77
CA GLN A 66 -2.66 -12.93 3.66
C GLN A 66 -2.00 -13.24 5.00
N PRO A 67 -2.44 -14.26 5.74
CA PRO A 67 -1.82 -14.62 7.00
C PRO A 67 -0.37 -15.05 6.83
N SER A 68 0.44 -14.78 7.83
CA SER A 68 1.81 -15.31 7.91
C SER A 68 1.81 -16.84 7.84
N LYS A 69 2.87 -17.42 7.29
CA LYS A 69 2.96 -18.87 7.10
C LYS A 69 3.02 -19.62 8.42
N ASN A 70 3.80 -19.15 9.37
CA ASN A 70 4.11 -19.84 10.62
C ASN A 70 3.63 -19.09 11.87
N GLY A 71 2.72 -18.12 11.72
CA GLY A 71 2.20 -17.35 12.84
C GLY A 71 3.08 -16.19 13.27
N GLY A 72 3.93 -15.67 12.40
CA GLY A 72 4.71 -14.45 12.64
C GLY A 72 3.79 -13.27 13.00
N LYS A 73 4.26 -12.40 13.87
CA LYS A 73 3.45 -11.36 14.52
C LYS A 73 3.46 -10.02 13.81
N HIS A 74 4.31 -9.84 12.81
CA HIS A 74 4.44 -8.55 12.13
C HIS A 74 3.72 -8.58 10.78
N ALA A 75 3.19 -7.41 10.41
CA ALA A 75 2.49 -7.21 9.16
C ALA A 75 3.20 -6.18 8.29
N LEU A 76 3.05 -6.34 6.98
CA LEU A 76 3.33 -5.31 5.99
C LEU A 76 2.01 -4.81 5.42
N PHE A 77 1.72 -3.52 5.59
CA PHE A 77 0.60 -2.85 4.94
C PHE A 77 1.06 -2.39 3.56
N LEU A 78 0.31 -2.73 2.52
CA LEU A 78 0.56 -2.25 1.16
C LEU A 78 -0.60 -1.36 0.70
N LEU A 79 -0.31 -0.09 0.53
CA LEU A 79 -1.27 0.93 0.16
C LEU A 79 -1.30 1.12 -1.35
N ASP A 80 -2.49 1.32 -1.89
CA ASP A 80 -2.73 1.44 -3.33
C ASP A 80 -2.37 2.84 -3.86
N GLY A 81 -2.44 3.02 -5.18
CA GLY A 81 -2.15 4.28 -5.84
C GLY A 81 -3.35 5.22 -5.93
N MET A 82 -3.18 6.30 -6.71
CA MET A 82 -4.18 7.37 -6.90
C MET A 82 -5.53 6.82 -7.38
N ARG A 83 -5.52 5.78 -8.22
CA ARG A 83 -6.71 5.18 -8.83
C ARG A 83 -7.16 3.92 -8.10
N ALA A 84 -6.99 3.85 -6.78
CA ALA A 84 -7.39 2.72 -5.96
C ALA A 84 -8.84 2.33 -6.25
N ARG A 85 -9.06 1.02 -6.44
CA ARG A 85 -10.37 0.46 -6.76
C ARG A 85 -11.15 0.11 -5.50
N GLU A 86 -12.46 -0.10 -5.65
CA GLU A 86 -13.35 -0.49 -4.56
C GLU A 86 -13.51 -2.01 -4.42
N ASP A 87 -12.99 -2.79 -5.37
CA ASP A 87 -13.15 -4.26 -5.40
C ASP A 87 -11.93 -5.02 -4.89
N TRP A 88 -10.72 -4.56 -5.23
CA TRP A 88 -9.46 -5.15 -4.73
C TRP A 88 -8.37 -4.10 -4.64
N ASN A 89 -7.35 -4.38 -3.83
CA ASN A 89 -6.14 -3.59 -3.77
C ASN A 89 -5.24 -3.96 -4.97
N GLY A 90 -4.69 -2.96 -5.65
CA GLY A 90 -3.85 -3.18 -6.82
C GLY A 90 -2.62 -4.06 -6.54
N TRP A 91 -2.05 -4.00 -5.36
CA TRP A 91 -0.96 -4.91 -4.98
C TRP A 91 -1.38 -6.37 -4.97
N SER A 92 -2.62 -6.66 -4.60
CA SER A 92 -3.13 -8.02 -4.59
C SER A 92 -3.31 -8.58 -5.99
N HIS A 93 -3.94 -7.82 -6.87
CA HIS A 93 -4.34 -8.28 -8.20
C HIS A 93 -3.30 -7.97 -9.28
N ASP A 94 -2.88 -6.72 -9.38
CA ASP A 94 -1.98 -6.26 -10.45
C ASP A 94 -0.50 -6.40 -10.08
N GLY A 95 -0.17 -6.19 -8.81
CA GLY A 95 1.18 -6.28 -8.28
C GLY A 95 1.62 -7.69 -7.87
N HIS A 96 0.68 -8.63 -7.81
CA HIS A 96 0.93 -10.03 -7.42
C HIS A 96 1.71 -10.17 -6.10
N ALA A 97 1.49 -9.26 -5.15
CA ALA A 97 2.15 -9.28 -3.85
C ALA A 97 1.89 -10.59 -3.07
N PRO A 98 0.69 -11.19 -3.11
CA PRO A 98 0.46 -12.46 -2.43
C PRO A 98 1.38 -13.60 -2.89
N SER A 99 1.73 -13.66 -4.17
CA SER A 99 2.66 -14.68 -4.67
C SER A 99 4.08 -14.47 -4.15
N VAL A 100 4.47 -13.22 -3.93
CA VAL A 100 5.79 -12.86 -3.38
C VAL A 100 5.89 -13.24 -1.90
N PHE A 101 4.82 -13.04 -1.14
CA PHE A 101 4.83 -13.20 0.33
C PHE A 101 4.23 -14.51 0.82
N VAL A 102 3.75 -15.39 -0.05
CA VAL A 102 3.02 -16.62 0.34
C VAL A 102 3.80 -17.50 1.31
N ASP A 103 5.10 -17.60 1.17
CA ASP A 103 5.95 -18.41 2.02
C ASP A 103 6.65 -17.64 3.13
N SER A 104 6.34 -16.36 3.27
CA SER A 104 6.91 -15.52 4.31
C SER A 104 6.18 -15.68 5.64
N ASP A 105 6.86 -15.34 6.72
CA ASP A 105 6.26 -15.26 8.05
C ASP A 105 5.77 -13.85 8.38
N ILE A 106 5.31 -13.13 7.36
CA ILE A 106 4.79 -11.77 7.43
C ILE A 106 3.32 -11.81 7.03
N THR A 107 2.45 -11.18 7.83
CA THR A 107 1.07 -10.97 7.44
C THR A 107 0.99 -9.80 6.46
N LEU A 108 0.42 -10.04 5.29
CA LEU A 108 0.26 -9.01 4.26
C LEU A 108 -1.11 -8.38 4.41
N VAL A 109 -1.17 -7.05 4.57
CA VAL A 109 -2.42 -6.30 4.78
C VAL A 109 -2.60 -5.33 3.62
N MET A 110 -3.65 -5.52 2.85
CA MET A 110 -3.92 -4.76 1.63
C MET A 110 -5.31 -4.13 1.70
N PRO A 111 -5.43 -2.91 2.24
CA PRO A 111 -6.72 -2.21 2.30
C PRO A 111 -7.25 -1.91 0.90
N VAL A 112 -8.56 -1.99 0.73
CA VAL A 112 -9.25 -1.77 -0.55
C VAL A 112 -9.97 -0.43 -0.53
N GLY A 113 -9.82 0.35 -1.60
CA GLY A 113 -10.40 1.67 -1.71
C GLY A 113 -9.41 2.79 -1.40
N GLY A 114 -9.92 3.98 -1.24
CA GLY A 114 -9.09 5.14 -0.95
C GLY A 114 -8.59 5.87 -2.20
N GLU A 115 -9.34 5.86 -3.29
CA GLU A 115 -9.01 6.63 -4.49
C GLU A 115 -8.73 8.08 -4.15
N ALA A 116 -7.59 8.61 -4.59
CA ALA A 116 -7.11 9.98 -4.36
C ALA A 116 -6.99 10.37 -2.88
N SER A 117 -7.02 9.41 -1.95
CA SER A 117 -7.13 9.69 -0.51
C SER A 117 -5.82 10.12 0.16
N PHE A 118 -4.67 9.80 -0.41
CA PHE A 118 -3.36 9.86 0.29
C PHE A 118 -3.37 9.10 1.62
N TYR A 119 -4.36 8.23 1.79
CA TYR A 119 -4.58 7.45 3.03
C TYR A 119 -4.50 8.31 4.29
N SER A 120 -5.09 9.50 4.19
CA SER A 120 -5.09 10.52 5.23
C SER A 120 -6.52 10.81 5.73
N ASP A 121 -6.60 11.57 6.80
CA ASP A 121 -7.87 12.09 7.31
C ASP A 121 -8.20 13.39 6.59
N TRP A 122 -9.27 13.39 5.82
CA TRP A 122 -9.73 14.57 5.09
C TRP A 122 -10.51 15.49 6.03
N LYS A 123 -10.41 16.79 5.78
CA LYS A 123 -11.19 17.79 6.53
C LYS A 123 -12.68 17.67 6.25
N ARG A 124 -13.05 17.35 5.00
CA ARG A 124 -14.44 17.19 4.55
C ARG A 124 -14.52 16.33 3.30
N LYS A 125 -15.74 15.99 2.90
CA LYS A 125 -16.00 15.31 1.63
C LYS A 125 -15.47 16.14 0.47
N SER A 126 -14.99 15.50 -0.58
CA SER A 126 -14.70 16.18 -1.84
C SER A 126 -15.97 16.82 -2.39
N SER A 127 -15.91 18.12 -2.62
CA SER A 127 -17.06 18.93 -3.05
C SER A 127 -17.37 18.80 -4.54
N THR A 128 -16.49 18.20 -5.32
CA THR A 128 -16.55 18.23 -6.79
C THR A 128 -17.02 16.91 -7.43
N ASN A 129 -17.24 15.85 -6.65
CA ASN A 129 -17.60 14.53 -7.18
C ASN A 129 -18.70 13.79 -6.40
N ASN A 130 -19.47 14.50 -5.60
CA ASN A 130 -20.54 13.93 -4.77
C ASN A 130 -20.05 12.77 -3.89
N GLN A 131 -18.87 12.91 -3.31
CA GLN A 131 -18.31 11.88 -2.43
C GLN A 131 -19.28 11.56 -1.28
N LYS A 132 -19.56 10.28 -1.07
CA LYS A 132 -20.60 9.83 -0.15
C LYS A 132 -20.21 9.93 1.32
N TYR A 133 -18.91 9.89 1.63
CA TYR A 133 -18.39 9.92 3.00
C TYR A 133 -17.05 10.65 3.05
N THR A 134 -16.71 11.15 4.22
CA THR A 134 -15.41 11.79 4.44
C THR A 134 -14.36 10.72 4.68
N TYR A 135 -13.26 10.77 3.94
CA TYR A 135 -12.12 9.89 4.16
C TYR A 135 -11.48 10.14 5.53
N LYS A 136 -11.30 9.06 6.29
CA LYS A 136 -10.58 9.03 7.56
C LYS A 136 -9.60 7.84 7.58
N TRP A 137 -8.81 7.74 6.52
CA TRP A 137 -7.94 6.59 6.32
C TRP A 137 -6.82 6.48 7.34
N GLU A 138 -6.23 7.58 7.76
CA GLU A 138 -5.20 7.54 8.81
C GLU A 138 -5.78 6.97 10.11
N THR A 139 -6.94 7.44 10.52
CA THR A 139 -7.64 6.92 11.70
C THR A 139 -7.98 5.44 11.55
N PHE A 140 -8.50 5.05 10.39
CA PHE A 140 -8.82 3.64 10.14
C PHE A 140 -7.59 2.74 10.24
N LEU A 141 -6.52 3.08 9.53
CA LEU A 141 -5.32 2.26 9.44
C LEU A 141 -4.55 2.15 10.75
N THR A 142 -4.63 3.17 11.61
CA THR A 142 -3.77 3.26 12.80
C THR A 142 -4.52 3.12 14.12
N LYS A 143 -5.84 3.28 14.14
CA LYS A 143 -6.65 3.20 15.36
C LYS A 143 -7.77 2.17 15.30
N GLU A 144 -8.34 1.91 14.12
CA GLU A 144 -9.48 1.01 13.99
C GLU A 144 -9.06 -0.39 13.51
N LEU A 145 -8.27 -0.47 12.47
CA LEU A 145 -7.81 -1.73 11.89
C LEU A 145 -6.85 -2.53 12.80
N PRO A 146 -5.93 -1.91 13.56
CA PRO A 146 -4.98 -2.67 14.38
C PRO A 146 -5.60 -3.66 15.35
N GLY A 147 -6.68 -3.28 16.04
CA GLY A 147 -7.38 -4.17 16.96
C GLY A 147 -8.00 -5.37 16.26
N TYR A 148 -8.58 -5.16 15.09
CA TYR A 148 -9.12 -6.24 14.25
C TYR A 148 -8.01 -7.21 13.82
N LEU A 149 -6.90 -6.69 13.31
CA LEU A 149 -5.76 -7.51 12.87
C LEU A 149 -5.13 -8.30 14.02
N ASN A 150 -5.06 -7.71 15.20
CA ASN A 150 -4.54 -8.39 16.39
C ASN A 150 -5.44 -9.57 16.78
N ARG A 151 -6.74 -9.35 16.89
CA ARG A 151 -7.69 -10.40 17.31
C ARG A 151 -7.82 -11.52 16.28
N ARG A 152 -7.80 -11.18 15.00
CA ARG A 152 -8.08 -12.16 13.93
C ARG A 152 -6.83 -12.83 13.37
N PHE A 153 -5.73 -12.11 13.30
CA PHE A 153 -4.52 -12.56 12.61
C PHE A 153 -3.27 -12.54 13.49
N GLY A 154 -3.41 -12.15 14.75
CA GLY A 154 -2.29 -12.12 15.69
C GLY A 154 -1.24 -11.06 15.40
N VAL A 155 -1.59 -10.01 14.65
CA VAL A 155 -0.67 -8.92 14.34
C VAL A 155 -0.37 -8.11 15.60
N ALA A 156 0.91 -7.91 15.89
CA ALA A 156 1.34 -7.15 17.06
C ALA A 156 1.05 -5.65 16.90
N TYR A 157 1.00 -4.95 18.02
CA TYR A 157 0.84 -3.49 18.04
C TYR A 157 2.16 -2.73 17.87
N THR A 158 3.22 -3.42 17.55
CA THR A 158 4.55 -2.84 17.31
C THR A 158 5.28 -3.61 16.22
N GLY A 159 6.21 -2.94 15.53
CA GLY A 159 7.14 -3.61 14.63
C GLY A 159 6.58 -3.96 13.25
N ASN A 160 5.53 -3.28 12.82
CA ASN A 160 4.97 -3.51 11.47
C ASN A 160 5.61 -2.60 10.44
N GLY A 161 5.40 -2.93 9.17
CA GLY A 161 5.84 -2.11 8.04
C GLY A 161 4.66 -1.55 7.25
N VAL A 162 4.91 -0.48 6.52
CA VAL A 162 3.96 0.12 5.59
C VAL A 162 4.66 0.53 4.32
N GLY A 163 4.12 0.12 3.20
CA GLY A 163 4.62 0.46 1.86
C GLY A 163 3.52 1.03 1.00
N GLY A 164 3.90 1.85 0.04
CA GLY A 164 2.97 2.42 -0.91
C GLY A 164 3.63 2.80 -2.21
N LEU A 165 2.82 2.96 -3.23
CA LEU A 165 3.25 3.34 -4.56
C LEU A 165 2.64 4.68 -4.97
N SER A 166 3.39 5.46 -5.75
CA SER A 166 2.89 6.71 -6.30
C SER A 166 2.30 7.62 -5.20
N MET A 167 1.01 7.91 -5.24
CA MET A 167 0.30 8.66 -4.19
C MET A 167 0.60 8.15 -2.78
N SER A 168 0.61 6.85 -2.58
CA SER A 168 0.78 6.26 -1.25
C SER A 168 2.25 6.07 -0.85
N GLY A 169 3.21 6.40 -1.69
CA GLY A 169 4.62 6.41 -1.29
C GLY A 169 4.90 7.42 -0.19
N SER A 170 4.43 8.66 -0.34
CA SER A 170 4.49 9.67 0.73
C SER A 170 3.61 9.28 1.91
N ALA A 171 2.41 8.76 1.66
CA ALA A 171 1.50 8.33 2.71
C ALA A 171 2.13 7.26 3.62
N ALA A 172 2.84 6.28 3.07
CA ALA A 172 3.52 5.26 3.84
C ALA A 172 4.55 5.88 4.80
N TYR A 173 5.35 6.80 4.31
CA TYR A 173 6.35 7.49 5.15
C TYR A 173 5.68 8.35 6.22
N THR A 174 4.64 9.08 5.87
CA THR A 174 3.88 9.91 6.81
C THR A 174 3.22 9.08 7.91
N LEU A 175 2.59 7.97 7.56
CA LEU A 175 2.01 7.06 8.55
C LEU A 175 3.07 6.51 9.50
N ALA A 176 4.21 6.08 8.98
CA ALA A 176 5.29 5.52 9.79
C ALA A 176 5.88 6.56 10.74
N LEU A 177 6.10 7.79 10.30
CA LEU A 177 6.72 8.80 11.15
C LEU A 177 5.82 9.29 12.29
N TYR A 178 4.47 9.26 12.11
CA TYR A 178 3.53 9.69 13.15
C TYR A 178 3.00 8.55 14.02
N HIS A 179 3.16 7.29 13.60
CA HIS A 179 2.56 6.15 14.29
C HIS A 179 3.59 5.11 14.71
N ARG A 180 4.53 5.54 15.53
CA ARG A 180 5.48 4.67 16.21
C ARG A 180 4.94 4.30 17.61
N PRO A 181 5.27 3.13 18.11
CA PRO A 181 6.07 2.07 17.51
C PRO A 181 5.28 1.08 16.64
N TYR A 182 4.06 1.41 16.24
CA TYR A 182 3.23 0.53 15.41
C TYR A 182 3.95 0.21 14.08
N PHE A 183 4.46 1.23 13.39
CA PHE A 183 5.30 1.06 12.21
C PHE A 183 6.77 1.32 12.55
N THR A 184 7.63 0.42 12.09
CA THR A 184 9.10 0.52 12.21
C THR A 184 9.79 0.52 10.86
N GLN A 185 9.07 0.23 9.78
CA GLN A 185 9.58 0.23 8.42
C GLN A 185 8.61 0.95 7.49
N ALA A 186 9.15 1.74 6.56
CA ALA A 186 8.40 2.40 5.51
C ALA A 186 9.07 2.19 4.15
N LEU A 187 8.25 1.90 3.12
CA LEU A 187 8.70 1.69 1.76
C LEU A 187 7.94 2.60 0.80
N SER A 188 8.66 3.24 -0.11
CA SER A 188 8.08 4.03 -1.19
C SER A 188 8.49 3.45 -2.54
N PHE A 189 7.50 3.11 -3.35
CA PHE A 189 7.66 2.64 -4.71
C PHE A 189 7.17 3.73 -5.65
N SER A 190 8.09 4.40 -6.33
CA SER A 190 7.77 5.49 -7.25
C SER A 190 6.91 6.58 -6.62
N GLY A 191 7.24 6.99 -5.39
CA GLY A 191 6.45 7.94 -4.61
C GLY A 191 6.77 9.40 -4.90
N TYR A 192 5.79 10.25 -4.62
CA TYR A 192 5.92 11.71 -4.67
C TYR A 192 6.06 12.23 -3.23
N MET A 193 7.28 12.55 -2.81
CA MET A 193 7.59 12.71 -1.38
C MET A 193 7.37 14.12 -0.84
N ASN A 194 7.51 15.15 -1.68
CA ASN A 194 7.39 16.55 -1.25
C ASN A 194 6.03 17.12 -1.68
N VAL A 195 4.97 16.66 -1.03
CA VAL A 195 3.57 16.93 -1.41
C VAL A 195 3.16 18.39 -1.14
N SER A 196 3.87 19.11 -0.26
CA SER A 196 3.57 20.50 0.06
C SER A 196 4.31 21.51 -0.83
N ASP A 197 5.19 21.03 -1.71
CA ASP A 197 5.80 21.90 -2.73
C ASP A 197 4.72 22.48 -3.64
N PRO A 198 4.74 23.80 -3.93
CA PRO A 198 3.68 24.45 -4.70
C PRO A 198 3.44 23.83 -6.09
N VAL A 199 4.49 23.46 -6.80
CA VAL A 199 4.35 22.80 -8.11
C VAL A 199 3.76 21.41 -7.94
N MET A 200 4.25 20.66 -6.95
CA MET A 200 3.74 19.32 -6.67
C MET A 200 2.27 19.34 -6.27
N GLN A 201 1.84 20.30 -5.43
CA GLN A 201 0.42 20.45 -5.07
C GLN A 201 -0.48 20.56 -6.30
N ARG A 202 -0.07 21.32 -7.30
CA ARG A 202 -0.85 21.50 -8.54
C ARG A 202 -0.87 20.24 -9.38
N LEU A 203 0.26 19.55 -9.49
CA LEU A 203 0.33 18.28 -10.22
C LEU A 203 -0.53 17.20 -9.54
N LEU A 204 -0.49 17.13 -8.22
CA LEU A 204 -1.31 16.18 -7.46
C LEU A 204 -2.80 16.51 -7.59
N GLN A 205 -3.18 17.77 -7.56
CA GLN A 205 -4.57 18.20 -7.78
C GLN A 205 -5.05 17.82 -9.19
N TYR A 206 -4.21 18.00 -10.20
CA TYR A 206 -4.54 17.56 -11.56
C TYR A 206 -4.76 16.05 -11.62
N ALA A 207 -3.86 15.28 -11.01
CA ALA A 207 -3.97 13.82 -10.98
C ALA A 207 -5.23 13.35 -10.22
N ALA A 208 -5.58 14.00 -9.12
CA ALA A 208 -6.76 13.68 -8.33
C ALA A 208 -8.06 14.01 -9.10
N LYS A 209 -8.06 15.10 -9.83
CA LYS A 209 -9.17 15.47 -10.72
C LYS A 209 -9.34 14.44 -11.84
N ASP A 210 -8.26 14.03 -12.48
CA ASP A 210 -8.26 13.03 -13.53
C ASP A 210 -8.69 11.64 -13.04
N ALA A 211 -8.33 11.29 -11.82
CA ALA A 211 -8.69 10.00 -11.22
C ALA A 211 -10.19 9.87 -10.92
N GLY A 212 -10.81 10.90 -10.36
CA GLY A 212 -12.21 10.82 -9.94
C GLY A 212 -12.79 12.18 -9.56
N ASN A 213 -12.29 13.25 -10.15
CA ASN A 213 -12.73 14.62 -9.93
C ASN A 213 -12.70 15.05 -8.45
N TYR A 214 -11.66 14.64 -7.73
CA TYR A 214 -11.45 15.05 -6.34
C TYR A 214 -10.86 16.45 -6.23
N ASN A 215 -11.28 17.16 -5.18
CA ASN A 215 -10.71 18.45 -4.81
C ASN A 215 -9.82 18.28 -3.58
N LEU A 216 -8.50 18.36 -3.75
CA LEU A 216 -7.54 18.17 -2.66
C LEU A 216 -7.54 19.29 -1.60
N GLU A 217 -8.15 20.43 -1.89
CA GLU A 217 -8.37 21.47 -0.86
C GLU A 217 -9.38 20.99 0.20
N ASP A 218 -10.26 20.05 -0.15
CA ASP A 218 -11.14 19.40 0.81
C ASP A 218 -10.41 18.36 1.69
N MET A 219 -9.27 17.89 1.23
CA MET A 219 -8.41 16.96 1.97
C MET A 219 -7.71 17.65 3.13
N TRP A 220 -6.84 18.60 2.84
CA TRP A 220 -5.97 19.24 3.83
C TRP A 220 -6.15 20.77 3.92
N GLY A 221 -7.15 21.33 3.28
CA GLY A 221 -7.38 22.76 3.24
C GLY A 221 -6.72 23.44 2.06
N PRO A 222 -6.81 24.77 1.97
CA PRO A 222 -6.10 25.55 0.97
C PRO A 222 -4.62 25.19 0.93
N TYR A 223 -3.96 25.42 -0.21
CA TYR A 223 -2.56 24.98 -0.38
C TYR A 223 -1.58 25.60 0.62
N SER A 224 -1.95 26.69 1.27
CA SER A 224 -1.20 27.31 2.36
C SER A 224 -1.50 26.73 3.74
N ASP A 225 -2.47 25.85 3.87
CA ASP A 225 -2.83 25.25 5.16
C ASP A 225 -1.67 24.40 5.71
N PRO A 226 -1.35 24.54 7.02
CA PRO A 226 -0.29 23.75 7.64
C PRO A 226 -0.46 22.22 7.55
N ALA A 227 -1.68 21.74 7.27
CA ALA A 227 -1.93 20.31 7.09
C ALA A 227 -1.16 19.72 5.89
N TRP A 228 -0.86 20.53 4.86
CA TRP A 228 -0.02 20.09 3.76
C TRP A 228 1.40 19.78 4.22
N VAL A 229 1.98 20.66 5.05
CA VAL A 229 3.32 20.46 5.63
C VAL A 229 3.30 19.29 6.61
N ARG A 230 2.26 19.17 7.43
CA ARG A 230 2.11 18.05 8.36
C ARG A 230 2.21 16.70 7.63
N ASN A 231 1.63 16.58 6.43
CA ASN A 231 1.56 15.35 5.66
C ASN A 231 2.69 15.22 4.62
N ASP A 232 3.73 16.01 4.74
CA ASP A 232 4.87 16.01 3.82
C ASP A 232 6.09 15.35 4.46
N PRO A 233 6.45 14.12 4.05
CA PRO A 233 7.59 13.43 4.63
C PRO A 233 8.94 14.03 4.25
N TYR A 234 9.03 14.78 3.15
CA TYR A 234 10.26 15.49 2.78
C TYR A 234 10.53 16.63 3.76
N VAL A 235 9.53 17.45 4.04
CA VAL A 235 9.65 18.55 5.01
C VAL A 235 9.90 18.00 6.42
N ASN A 236 9.26 16.89 6.79
CA ASN A 236 9.39 16.25 8.09
C ASN A 236 10.44 15.14 8.12
N ALA A 237 11.41 15.18 7.23
CA ALA A 237 12.40 14.09 7.07
C ALA A 237 13.15 13.75 8.36
N GLU A 238 13.43 14.71 9.23
CA GLU A 238 14.08 14.47 10.52
C GLU A 238 13.29 13.48 11.39
N LYS A 239 11.97 13.48 11.30
CA LYS A 239 11.10 12.57 12.06
C LYS A 239 11.17 11.13 11.57
N LEU A 240 11.80 10.87 10.44
CA LEU A 240 12.02 9.52 9.91
C LEU A 240 13.18 8.80 10.58
N ARG A 241 13.97 9.51 11.35
CA ARG A 241 15.14 8.94 12.03
C ARG A 241 14.77 7.75 12.91
N GLY A 242 15.48 6.64 12.74
CA GLY A 242 15.22 5.41 13.48
C GLY A 242 14.27 4.43 12.78
N LEU A 243 13.57 4.85 11.73
CA LEU A 243 12.79 3.93 10.89
C LEU A 243 13.71 3.20 9.90
N HIS A 244 13.31 1.99 9.52
CA HIS A 244 13.91 1.27 8.39
C HIS A 244 13.26 1.78 7.10
N LEU A 245 14.02 2.50 6.29
CA LEU A 245 13.51 3.18 5.11
C LEU A 245 13.98 2.52 3.82
N PHE A 246 13.07 2.38 2.87
CA PHE A 246 13.32 1.86 1.53
C PHE A 246 12.65 2.77 0.50
N MET A 247 13.35 3.04 -0.60
CA MET A 247 12.78 3.71 -1.78
C MET A 247 13.24 3.00 -3.04
N SER A 248 12.33 2.81 -3.99
CA SER A 248 12.68 2.35 -5.33
C SER A 248 11.88 3.11 -6.37
N SER A 249 12.49 3.32 -7.51
CA SER A 249 11.87 3.89 -8.70
C SER A 249 12.63 3.45 -9.94
N SER A 250 12.03 3.65 -11.11
CA SER A 250 12.66 3.39 -12.40
C SER A 250 13.00 4.71 -13.09
N THR A 251 13.55 4.62 -14.31
CA THR A 251 13.97 5.80 -15.08
C THR A 251 12.83 6.47 -15.81
N GLY A 252 11.71 5.78 -16.04
CA GLY A 252 10.69 6.16 -17.00
C GLY A 252 10.94 5.58 -18.40
N ILE A 253 12.12 5.08 -18.68
CA ILE A 253 12.42 4.43 -19.96
C ILE A 253 11.63 3.14 -20.05
N PRO A 254 10.81 2.94 -21.13
CA PRO A 254 10.06 1.71 -21.30
C PRO A 254 10.94 0.45 -21.22
N GLY A 255 10.41 -0.60 -20.63
CA GLY A 255 11.10 -1.86 -20.41
C GLY A 255 10.27 -3.06 -20.89
N ARG A 256 10.50 -4.22 -20.26
CA ARG A 256 9.96 -5.51 -20.71
C ARG A 256 8.43 -5.64 -20.70
N TYR A 257 7.74 -4.78 -19.97
CA TYR A 257 6.27 -4.78 -19.92
C TYR A 257 5.65 -3.80 -20.92
N ASP A 258 6.45 -3.09 -21.71
CA ASP A 258 6.00 -2.03 -22.58
C ASP A 258 6.21 -2.43 -24.05
N ASP A 259 5.14 -2.91 -24.65
CA ASP A 259 5.07 -3.22 -26.09
C ASP A 259 3.72 -2.74 -26.60
N PRO A 260 3.56 -1.41 -26.81
CA PRO A 260 2.25 -0.84 -27.14
C PRO A 260 1.81 -1.31 -28.54
N LYS A 261 0.64 -1.94 -28.59
CA LYS A 261 0.01 -2.43 -29.82
C LYS A 261 -1.05 -1.48 -30.35
N THR A 262 -1.56 -0.58 -29.52
CA THR A 262 -2.61 0.39 -29.85
C THR A 262 -2.14 1.81 -29.60
N LYS A 263 -2.87 2.79 -30.18
CA LYS A 263 -2.62 4.20 -29.93
C LYS A 263 -2.81 4.54 -28.46
N GLN A 264 -3.84 3.96 -27.82
CA GLN A 264 -4.13 4.20 -26.39
C GLN A 264 -3.00 3.65 -25.52
N GLU A 265 -2.48 2.46 -25.82
CA GLU A 265 -1.35 1.89 -25.09
C GLU A 265 -0.09 2.74 -25.25
N ALA A 266 0.14 3.30 -26.45
CA ALA A 266 1.25 4.22 -26.68
C ALA A 266 1.12 5.51 -25.86
N ILE A 267 -0.09 6.06 -25.75
CA ILE A 267 -0.37 7.22 -24.92
C ILE A 267 -0.11 6.88 -23.44
N ASN A 268 -0.60 5.75 -22.97
CA ASN A 268 -0.42 5.29 -21.59
C ASN A 268 1.06 5.09 -21.26
N THR A 269 1.84 4.55 -22.19
CA THR A 269 3.29 4.39 -22.05
C THR A 269 3.99 5.74 -21.92
N THR A 270 3.58 6.72 -22.72
CA THR A 270 4.13 8.09 -22.65
C THR A 270 3.82 8.77 -21.32
N VAL A 271 2.58 8.65 -20.85
CA VAL A 271 2.17 9.18 -19.53
C VAL A 271 2.94 8.49 -18.41
N GLY A 272 3.07 7.18 -18.49
CA GLY A 272 3.83 6.39 -17.51
C GLY A 272 5.32 6.77 -17.48
N PHE A 273 5.92 7.07 -18.63
CA PHE A 273 7.27 7.62 -18.72
C PHE A 273 7.41 8.93 -17.94
N MET A 274 6.51 9.86 -18.17
CA MET A 274 6.55 11.18 -17.52
C MET A 274 6.33 11.08 -16.01
N LEU A 275 5.36 10.28 -15.57
CA LEU A 275 5.05 10.09 -14.16
C LEU A 275 6.20 9.41 -13.42
N GLU A 276 6.83 8.41 -14.02
CA GLU A 276 7.95 7.71 -13.40
C GLU A 276 9.19 8.59 -13.33
N GLY A 277 9.47 9.38 -14.37
CA GLY A 277 10.55 10.36 -14.35
C GLY A 277 10.39 11.36 -13.21
N LEU A 278 9.17 11.83 -12.96
CA LEU A 278 8.87 12.74 -11.87
C LEU A 278 9.04 12.04 -10.50
N ALA A 279 8.55 10.82 -10.36
CA ALA A 279 8.71 10.02 -9.14
C ALA A 279 10.19 9.80 -8.81
N ARG A 280 11.00 9.47 -9.82
CA ARG A 280 12.44 9.34 -9.66
C ARG A 280 13.09 10.62 -9.14
N GLN A 281 12.72 11.76 -9.69
CA GLN A 281 13.25 13.04 -9.21
C GLN A 281 12.86 13.32 -7.75
N GLN A 282 11.65 12.98 -7.36
CA GLN A 282 11.18 13.09 -5.98
C GLN A 282 11.99 12.17 -5.05
N HIS A 283 12.28 10.96 -5.46
CA HIS A 283 13.12 10.02 -4.69
C HIS A 283 14.56 10.50 -4.60
N ILE A 284 15.13 11.02 -5.67
CA ILE A 284 16.49 11.61 -5.66
C ILE A 284 16.56 12.76 -4.67
N LYS A 285 15.58 13.64 -4.70
CA LYS A 285 15.47 14.79 -3.77
C LYS A 285 15.40 14.31 -2.32
N MET A 286 14.56 13.31 -2.05
CA MET A 286 14.41 12.73 -0.71
C MET A 286 15.69 12.03 -0.26
N LYS A 287 16.33 11.27 -1.15
CA LYS A 287 17.61 10.62 -0.87
C LYS A 287 18.67 11.63 -0.42
N LYS A 288 18.81 12.72 -1.17
CA LYS A 288 19.74 13.78 -0.84
C LYS A 288 19.46 14.38 0.55
N ARG A 289 18.17 14.63 0.84
CA ARG A 289 17.75 15.15 2.14
C ARG A 289 18.09 14.23 3.29
N LEU A 290 17.82 12.94 3.12
CA LEU A 290 18.14 11.92 4.15
C LEU A 290 19.64 11.80 4.36
N GLU A 291 20.45 11.85 3.30
CA GLU A 291 21.91 11.85 3.39
C GLU A 291 22.42 13.08 4.15
N GLU A 292 21.90 14.26 3.88
CA GLU A 292 22.25 15.50 4.60
C GLU A 292 21.94 15.38 6.10
N LEU A 293 20.88 14.69 6.46
CA LEU A 293 20.46 14.46 7.84
C LEU A 293 21.16 13.26 8.50
N GLY A 294 21.93 12.49 7.74
CA GLY A 294 22.56 11.26 8.25
C GLY A 294 21.54 10.15 8.57
N ILE A 295 20.40 10.13 7.89
CA ILE A 295 19.35 9.11 8.08
C ILE A 295 19.55 8.01 7.05
N PRO A 296 19.82 6.74 7.47
CA PRO A 296 19.97 5.64 6.54
C PRO A 296 18.67 5.34 5.77
N CYS A 297 18.81 5.05 4.49
CA CYS A 297 17.71 4.61 3.63
C CYS A 297 18.26 3.69 2.55
N ARG A 298 17.59 2.58 2.30
CA ARG A 298 17.92 1.70 1.18
C ARG A 298 17.30 2.27 -0.09
N HIS A 299 18.13 2.56 -1.08
CA HIS A 299 17.69 3.06 -2.38
C HIS A 299 17.97 2.05 -3.47
N VAL A 300 16.99 1.82 -4.33
CA VAL A 300 17.15 1.00 -5.54
C VAL A 300 16.56 1.77 -6.73
N PHE A 301 17.41 2.12 -7.68
CA PHE A 301 16.99 2.76 -8.92
C PHE A 301 17.10 1.75 -10.05
N MET A 302 15.95 1.36 -10.62
CA MET A 302 15.87 0.40 -11.72
C MET A 302 16.27 1.08 -13.02
N ALA A 303 16.95 0.36 -13.92
CA ALA A 303 17.42 0.91 -15.19
C ALA A 303 16.28 1.24 -16.15
N ASN A 304 15.27 0.38 -16.23
CA ASN A 304 14.11 0.54 -17.12
C ASN A 304 12.82 0.36 -16.36
N GLY A 305 11.79 1.06 -16.78
CA GLY A 305 10.43 0.95 -16.25
C GLY A 305 9.70 2.26 -16.28
N ILE A 306 8.42 2.20 -16.55
CA ILE A 306 7.50 3.31 -16.47
C ILE A 306 6.65 3.22 -15.21
N HIS A 307 5.75 4.17 -15.00
CA HIS A 307 4.85 4.21 -13.84
C HIS A 307 3.70 3.21 -14.05
N ASN A 308 3.96 1.92 -13.80
CA ASN A 308 3.04 0.82 -14.07
C ASN A 308 3.29 -0.40 -13.17
N TRP A 309 2.25 -1.20 -12.97
CA TRP A 309 2.19 -2.32 -12.03
C TRP A 309 3.23 -3.42 -12.27
N GLY A 310 3.56 -3.74 -13.51
CA GLY A 310 4.59 -4.74 -13.80
C GLY A 310 5.93 -4.38 -13.16
N TYR A 311 6.29 -3.11 -13.21
CA TYR A 311 7.53 -2.62 -12.63
C TYR A 311 7.45 -2.50 -11.10
N TRP A 312 6.29 -2.18 -10.53
CA TRP A 312 6.10 -2.19 -9.09
C TRP A 312 6.17 -3.60 -8.52
N HIS A 313 5.67 -4.59 -9.25
CA HIS A 313 5.91 -5.99 -8.89
C HIS A 313 7.42 -6.29 -8.82
N ASP A 314 8.19 -5.91 -9.82
CA ASP A 314 9.65 -6.12 -9.82
C ASP A 314 10.33 -5.37 -8.67
N GLN A 315 9.89 -4.16 -8.37
CA GLN A 315 10.40 -3.39 -7.24
C GLN A 315 10.08 -4.08 -5.91
N LEU A 316 8.89 -4.66 -5.77
CA LEU A 316 8.49 -5.41 -4.58
C LEU A 316 9.35 -6.67 -4.39
N VAL A 317 9.59 -7.41 -5.47
CA VAL A 317 10.49 -8.58 -5.44
C VAL A 317 11.89 -8.16 -4.98
N THR A 318 12.38 -7.03 -5.46
CA THR A 318 13.68 -6.47 -5.05
C THR A 318 13.67 -6.06 -3.58
N ALA A 319 12.56 -5.49 -3.08
CA ALA A 319 12.42 -5.06 -1.69
C ALA A 319 12.23 -6.22 -0.72
N TYR A 320 11.75 -7.37 -1.18
CA TYR A 320 11.35 -8.49 -0.33
C TYR A 320 12.42 -8.94 0.68
N PRO A 321 13.70 -9.15 0.29
CA PRO A 321 14.72 -9.52 1.26
C PRO A 321 14.91 -8.47 2.36
N TYR A 322 14.81 -7.20 2.02
CA TYR A 322 14.92 -6.10 2.96
C TYR A 322 13.73 -6.05 3.93
N VAL A 323 12.52 -6.26 3.43
CA VAL A 323 11.31 -6.36 4.25
C VAL A 323 11.43 -7.55 5.20
N LYS A 324 11.83 -8.71 4.69
CA LYS A 324 11.98 -9.93 5.47
C LYS A 324 13.01 -9.78 6.59
N ALA A 325 14.09 -9.07 6.36
CA ALA A 325 15.13 -8.84 7.36
C ALA A 325 14.62 -8.05 8.58
N VAL A 326 13.60 -7.20 8.37
CA VAL A 326 13.02 -6.34 9.43
C VAL A 326 11.78 -6.98 10.04
N LEU A 327 10.88 -7.54 9.24
CA LEU A 327 9.55 -8.00 9.67
C LEU A 327 9.43 -9.51 9.82
N GLY A 328 10.24 -10.25 9.12
CA GLY A 328 10.16 -11.72 9.07
C GLY A 328 10.88 -12.46 10.17
#